data_f02db3e0e8cc2f711ccb68a29b182cbf
#
_entry.id   f02db3e0e8cc2f711ccb68a29b182cbf
#
_cell.length_a   1.000
_cell.length_b   1.000
_cell.length_c   1.000
_cell.angle_alpha   90.00
_cell.angle_beta   90.00
_cell.angle_gamma   90.00
#
_symmetry.space_group_name_H-M   'P 1'
#
loop_
_entity.id
_entity.type
_entity.pdbx_description
1 polymer ?
#
loop_
_entity_poly.entity_id
_entity_poly.type
_entity_poly.pdbx_seq_one_letter_code
_entity_poly.pdbx_strand_id
1 'polypeptide(L)'
;MTKDLTKGKIMPLLVGFTIPLVLGNLFQLTYNAVDSIIVGQFVGKEALAAVGICNPVMTLMILFLNGLCMGASILMGTQFGAKDYNKLQRQISTTMLSGTVFSAILSLCCIIFSRPILKLLQVDPSIMDLTVSYMRIIFLGLIFTFLYNFFSSTLRALGDSQTPLYFLIASSLLNIFGDLFFVIVLKMGSNGCAISTVISEMMCCVFCIIYIQKRVEILRLGRKWLVFDNSLLKKTISYGWVSAMQQATVQLGKIGIQAIVNTMGVSVAAAFAVVNRIDDFAYTPEQNIGHAMTALMAQNKGANEKKRMKEGFKCGMVLEFIYGIILFAVCFILARPLMLLFVKDEEVILHGVKYLRLISFMYILPAATNGIQGYFRGIGDLKITLLSSFINMGVRVITAIPLVLVMGIGIEALPLSYLAGWIGMLIAELPLLIRNYRSIAK
;
A
#
# COMPACT_ATOMS: atom_id res chain seq x y z
N MET A 1 4.18 -5.29 21.62
CA MET A 1 5.18 -6.32 22.03
C MET A 1 5.45 -7.23 20.85
N THR A 2 6.72 -7.48 20.54
CA THR A 2 7.11 -8.42 19.47
C THR A 2 6.49 -9.79 19.74
N LYS A 3 5.79 -10.33 18.74
CA LYS A 3 5.16 -11.66 18.82
C LYS A 3 5.92 -12.64 17.94
N ASP A 4 6.33 -13.74 18.52
CA ASP A 4 6.94 -14.85 17.78
C ASP A 4 5.84 -15.60 17.00
N LEU A 5 5.76 -15.36 15.69
CA LEU A 5 4.76 -15.99 14.82
C LEU A 5 5.08 -17.46 14.53
N THR A 6 6.23 -17.96 15.02
CA THR A 6 6.59 -19.38 14.88
C THR A 6 5.94 -20.26 15.95
N LYS A 7 5.21 -19.68 16.92
CA LYS A 7 4.59 -20.40 18.05
C LYS A 7 3.10 -20.07 18.18
N GLY A 8 2.36 -20.92 18.88
CA GLY A 8 0.93 -20.73 19.15
C GLY A 8 -0.01 -21.11 18.01
N LYS A 9 -1.32 -20.91 18.19
CA LYS A 9 -2.37 -21.21 17.21
C LYS A 9 -2.33 -20.18 16.07
N ILE A 10 -2.27 -20.65 14.83
CA ILE A 10 -2.03 -19.80 13.64
C ILE A 10 -3.19 -18.84 13.36
N MET A 11 -4.44 -19.33 13.36
CA MET A 11 -5.60 -18.50 13.02
C MET A 11 -5.75 -17.28 13.94
N PRO A 12 -5.72 -17.41 15.29
CA PRO A 12 -5.75 -16.25 16.18
C PRO A 12 -4.56 -15.30 15.99
N LEU A 13 -3.37 -15.84 15.66
CA LEU A 13 -2.20 -15.01 15.37
C LEU A 13 -2.40 -14.18 14.10
N LEU A 14 -2.88 -14.80 13.01
CA LEU A 14 -3.17 -14.10 11.75
C LEU A 14 -4.24 -13.02 11.94
N VAL A 15 -5.36 -13.34 12.55
CA VAL A 15 -6.44 -12.38 12.81
C VAL A 15 -5.94 -11.24 13.69
N GLY A 16 -5.26 -11.56 14.80
CA GLY A 16 -4.73 -10.55 15.73
C GLY A 16 -3.63 -9.68 15.13
N PHE A 17 -2.95 -10.16 14.08
CA PHE A 17 -1.97 -9.38 13.34
C PHE A 17 -2.61 -8.54 12.22
N THR A 18 -3.64 -9.08 11.56
CA THR A 18 -4.34 -8.45 10.43
C THR A 18 -5.20 -7.27 10.88
N ILE A 19 -5.96 -7.40 11.96
CA ILE A 19 -6.88 -6.34 12.44
C ILE A 19 -6.18 -4.99 12.61
N PRO A 20 -5.02 -4.88 13.31
CA PRO A 20 -4.32 -3.60 13.41
C PRO A 20 -3.83 -3.06 12.08
N LEU A 21 -3.44 -3.91 11.12
CA LEU A 21 -3.05 -3.48 9.78
C LEU A 21 -4.23 -2.87 9.02
N VAL A 22 -5.38 -3.54 9.06
CA VAL A 22 -6.62 -3.06 8.43
C VAL A 22 -7.04 -1.71 9.04
N LEU A 23 -7.10 -1.63 10.36
CA LEU A 23 -7.43 -0.38 11.05
C LEU A 23 -6.46 0.74 10.71
N GLY A 24 -5.15 0.46 10.66
CA GLY A 24 -4.14 1.44 10.28
C GLY A 24 -4.37 2.00 8.87
N ASN A 25 -4.63 1.13 7.90
CA ASN A 25 -4.89 1.57 6.53
C ASN A 25 -6.22 2.32 6.39
N LEU A 26 -7.27 1.91 7.12
CA LEU A 26 -8.53 2.65 7.14
C LEU A 26 -8.37 4.03 7.76
N PHE A 27 -7.63 4.15 8.86
CA PHE A 27 -7.28 5.45 9.45
C PHE A 27 -6.49 6.33 8.47
N GLN A 28 -5.55 5.73 7.72
CA GLN A 28 -4.78 6.44 6.71
C GLN A 28 -5.66 6.98 5.58
N LEU A 29 -6.59 6.18 5.07
CA LEU A 29 -7.56 6.63 4.05
C LEU A 29 -8.44 7.76 4.59
N THR A 30 -8.87 7.65 5.83
CA THR A 30 -9.75 8.63 6.47
C THR A 30 -9.04 9.97 6.68
N TYR A 31 -7.82 9.98 7.23
CA TYR A 31 -7.13 11.27 7.46
C TYR A 31 -6.75 11.96 6.15
N ASN A 32 -6.38 11.22 5.09
CA ASN A 32 -6.13 11.81 3.78
C ASN A 32 -7.39 12.47 3.19
N ALA A 33 -8.57 11.91 3.46
CA ALA A 33 -9.84 12.52 3.07
C ALA A 33 -10.11 13.80 3.87
N VAL A 34 -9.86 13.77 5.19
CA VAL A 34 -10.03 14.95 6.08
C VAL A 34 -9.10 16.08 5.67
N ASP A 35 -7.82 15.80 5.37
CA ASP A 35 -6.85 16.77 4.87
C ASP A 35 -7.35 17.47 3.60
N SER A 36 -7.84 16.68 2.63
CA SER A 36 -8.41 17.21 1.39
C SER A 36 -9.66 18.10 1.64
N ILE A 37 -10.49 17.75 2.63
CA ILE A 37 -11.66 18.54 3.02
C ILE A 37 -11.22 19.87 3.65
N ILE A 38 -10.23 19.86 4.54
CA ILE A 38 -9.70 21.06 5.19
C ILE A 38 -9.15 22.01 4.13
N VAL A 39 -8.30 21.50 3.22
CA VAL A 39 -7.75 22.30 2.13
C VAL A 39 -8.87 22.89 1.25
N GLY A 40 -9.83 22.08 0.84
CA GLY A 40 -10.93 22.51 -0.04
C GLY A 40 -11.84 23.56 0.58
N GLN A 41 -12.18 23.41 1.87
CA GLN A 41 -13.13 24.31 2.54
C GLN A 41 -12.50 25.60 3.07
N PHE A 42 -11.26 25.53 3.58
CA PHE A 42 -10.64 26.68 4.27
C PHE A 42 -9.60 27.41 3.43
N VAL A 43 -9.01 26.76 2.42
CA VAL A 43 -7.99 27.41 1.57
C VAL A 43 -8.55 27.76 0.19
N GLY A 44 -9.35 26.88 -0.38
CA GLY A 44 -10.06 27.11 -1.63
C GLY A 44 -9.63 26.21 -2.78
N LYS A 45 -10.26 26.41 -3.94
CA LYS A 45 -10.16 25.54 -5.12
C LYS A 45 -8.74 25.44 -5.71
N GLU A 46 -8.00 26.53 -5.70
CA GLU A 46 -6.64 26.59 -6.26
C GLU A 46 -5.67 25.74 -5.45
N ALA A 47 -5.79 25.80 -4.11
CA ALA A 47 -4.99 24.97 -3.21
C ALA A 47 -5.36 23.49 -3.33
N LEU A 48 -6.65 23.17 -3.43
CA LEU A 48 -7.10 21.79 -3.64
C LEU A 48 -6.59 21.23 -4.97
N ALA A 49 -6.59 22.05 -6.02
CA ALA A 49 -6.02 21.68 -7.31
C ALA A 49 -4.51 21.43 -7.21
N ALA A 50 -3.75 22.29 -6.52
CA ALA A 50 -2.32 22.15 -6.30
C ALA A 50 -1.98 20.83 -5.56
N VAL A 51 -2.71 20.51 -4.49
CA VAL A 51 -2.58 19.25 -3.75
C VAL A 51 -2.89 18.06 -4.66
N GLY A 52 -3.98 18.11 -5.42
CA GLY A 52 -4.38 17.06 -6.35
C GLY A 52 -3.34 16.76 -7.43
N ILE A 53 -2.69 17.80 -7.95
CA ILE A 53 -1.62 17.69 -8.96
C ILE A 53 -0.35 17.05 -8.35
N CYS A 54 -0.03 17.36 -7.10
CA CYS A 54 1.14 16.79 -6.43
C CYS A 54 0.96 15.31 -6.05
N ASN A 55 -0.26 14.86 -5.78
CA ASN A 55 -0.55 13.51 -5.28
C ASN A 55 0.02 12.37 -6.14
N PRO A 56 -0.10 12.33 -7.48
CA PRO A 56 0.49 11.26 -8.30
C PRO A 56 2.01 11.18 -8.18
N VAL A 57 2.69 12.33 -8.14
CA VAL A 57 4.16 12.40 -8.00
C VAL A 57 4.58 11.90 -6.63
N MET A 58 3.91 12.35 -5.57
CA MET A 58 4.15 11.89 -4.20
C MET A 58 3.92 10.39 -4.07
N THR A 59 2.80 9.89 -4.60
CA THR A 59 2.47 8.46 -4.57
C THR A 59 3.57 7.63 -5.23
N LEU A 60 4.08 8.06 -6.38
CA LEU A 60 5.16 7.36 -7.07
C LEU A 60 6.43 7.29 -6.20
N MET A 61 6.83 8.40 -5.56
CA MET A 61 8.01 8.41 -4.68
C MET A 61 7.81 7.51 -3.45
N ILE A 62 6.64 7.57 -2.82
CA ILE A 62 6.29 6.73 -1.67
C ILE A 62 6.28 5.24 -2.04
N LEU A 63 5.84 4.87 -3.25
CA LEU A 63 5.86 3.48 -3.71
C LEU A 63 7.28 2.90 -3.74
N PHE A 64 8.26 3.67 -4.21
CA PHE A 64 9.66 3.22 -4.20
C PHE A 64 10.18 3.02 -2.78
N LEU A 65 9.88 3.95 -1.88
CA LEU A 65 10.28 3.84 -0.47
C LEU A 65 9.60 2.65 0.21
N ASN A 66 8.31 2.46 -0.02
CA ASN A 66 7.54 1.32 0.51
C ASN A 66 8.04 -0.01 -0.05
N GLY A 67 8.38 -0.07 -1.34
CA GLY A 67 8.98 -1.26 -1.95
C GLY A 67 10.27 -1.66 -1.24
N LEU A 68 11.16 -0.69 -0.98
CA LEU A 68 12.40 -0.92 -0.25
C LEU A 68 12.15 -1.43 1.17
N CYS A 69 11.24 -0.79 1.92
CA CYS A 69 10.85 -1.20 3.27
C CYS A 69 10.24 -2.61 3.28
N MET A 70 9.40 -2.94 2.30
CA MET A 70 8.79 -4.26 2.18
C MET A 70 9.84 -5.35 1.90
N GLY A 71 10.74 -5.11 0.94
CA GLY A 71 11.83 -6.04 0.65
C GLY A 71 12.71 -6.30 1.87
N ALA A 72 13.06 -5.24 2.61
CA ALA A 72 13.82 -5.35 3.85
C ALA A 72 13.06 -6.13 4.93
N SER A 73 11.75 -5.90 5.08
CA SER A 73 10.92 -6.55 6.11
C SER A 73 10.85 -8.07 5.96
N ILE A 74 10.84 -8.58 4.73
CA ILE A 74 10.86 -10.01 4.42
C ILE A 74 12.18 -10.63 4.89
N LEU A 75 13.31 -9.97 4.60
CA LEU A 75 14.63 -10.42 5.05
C LEU A 75 14.75 -10.39 6.57
N MET A 76 14.28 -9.31 7.21
CA MET A 76 14.26 -9.15 8.67
C MET A 76 13.37 -10.22 9.32
N GLY A 77 12.18 -10.49 8.79
CA GLY A 77 11.28 -11.54 9.29
C GLY A 77 11.92 -12.92 9.22
N THR A 78 12.61 -13.23 8.12
CA THR A 78 13.35 -14.50 7.96
C THR A 78 14.49 -14.61 8.95
N GLN A 79 15.27 -13.54 9.17
CA GLN A 79 16.37 -13.54 10.12
C GLN A 79 15.88 -13.63 11.58
N PHE A 80 14.77 -12.97 11.89
CA PHE A 80 14.12 -13.03 13.20
C PHE A 80 13.62 -14.46 13.50
N GLY A 81 12.94 -15.09 12.53
CA GLY A 81 12.50 -16.48 12.64
C GLY A 81 13.65 -17.45 12.81
N ALA A 82 14.79 -17.23 12.13
CA ALA A 82 16.01 -18.00 12.28
C ALA A 82 16.76 -17.75 13.60
N LYS A 83 16.31 -16.76 14.40
CA LYS A 83 16.99 -16.28 15.61
C LYS A 83 18.44 -15.78 15.37
N ASP A 84 18.74 -15.42 14.12
CA ASP A 84 20.03 -14.80 13.75
C ASP A 84 19.98 -13.29 14.03
N TYR A 85 20.00 -12.95 15.31
CA TYR A 85 19.87 -11.56 15.76
C TYR A 85 21.04 -10.69 15.30
N ASN A 86 22.23 -11.23 15.15
CA ASN A 86 23.38 -10.49 14.65
C ASN A 86 23.17 -10.02 13.20
N LYS A 87 22.69 -10.93 12.35
CA LYS A 87 22.41 -10.62 10.96
C LYS A 87 21.19 -9.71 10.83
N LEU A 88 20.16 -9.92 11.65
CA LEU A 88 18.99 -9.05 11.74
C LEU A 88 19.41 -7.60 12.06
N GLN A 89 20.25 -7.43 13.02
CA GLN A 89 20.77 -6.16 13.44
C GLN A 89 21.54 -5.45 12.32
N ARG A 90 22.46 -6.16 11.67
CA ARG A 90 23.21 -5.65 10.51
C ARG A 90 22.27 -5.27 9.36
N GLN A 91 21.21 -6.07 9.13
CA GLN A 91 20.18 -5.80 8.11
C GLN A 91 19.43 -4.49 8.42
N ILE A 92 19.00 -4.31 9.67
CA ILE A 92 18.30 -3.12 10.13
C ILE A 92 19.18 -1.87 9.97
N SER A 93 20.42 -1.93 10.47
CA SER A 93 21.37 -0.83 10.36
C SER A 93 21.67 -0.48 8.90
N THR A 94 21.98 -1.48 8.07
CA THR A 94 22.28 -1.28 6.65
C THR A 94 21.11 -0.66 5.91
N THR A 95 19.88 -1.16 6.15
CA THR A 95 18.67 -0.64 5.48
C THR A 95 18.34 0.77 5.96
N MET A 96 18.47 1.04 7.26
CA MET A 96 18.22 2.37 7.82
C MET A 96 19.17 3.40 7.22
N LEU A 97 20.48 3.12 7.25
CA LEU A 97 21.49 4.05 6.72
C LEU A 97 21.33 4.28 5.22
N SER A 98 21.25 3.20 4.43
CA SER A 98 21.14 3.31 2.98
C SER A 98 19.82 3.93 2.54
N GLY A 99 18.73 3.59 3.19
CA GLY A 99 17.42 4.14 2.88
C GLY A 99 17.28 5.61 3.29
N THR A 100 17.90 6.03 4.41
CA THR A 100 17.94 7.45 4.79
C THR A 100 18.74 8.25 3.78
N VAL A 101 19.91 7.76 3.35
CA VAL A 101 20.70 8.42 2.30
C VAL A 101 19.93 8.46 0.98
N PHE A 102 19.30 7.34 0.59
CA PHE A 102 18.52 7.29 -0.63
C PHE A 102 17.31 8.25 -0.58
N SER A 103 16.56 8.29 0.52
CA SER A 103 15.43 9.20 0.68
C SER A 103 15.85 10.67 0.72
N ALA A 104 17.02 10.98 1.30
CA ALA A 104 17.59 12.33 1.28
C ALA A 104 17.97 12.77 -0.14
N ILE A 105 18.64 11.91 -0.92
CA ILE A 105 18.98 12.19 -2.31
C ILE A 105 17.69 12.35 -3.14
N LEU A 106 16.72 11.47 -2.98
CA LEU A 106 15.44 11.53 -3.67
C LEU A 106 14.69 12.83 -3.33
N SER A 107 14.63 13.19 -2.04
CA SER A 107 14.07 14.46 -1.57
C SER A 107 14.73 15.66 -2.24
N LEU A 108 16.06 15.72 -2.23
CA LEU A 108 16.82 16.81 -2.84
C LEU A 108 16.57 16.90 -4.35
N CYS A 109 16.60 15.77 -5.06
CA CYS A 109 16.27 15.73 -6.49
C CYS A 109 14.84 16.25 -6.75
N CYS A 110 13.85 15.78 -5.99
CA CYS A 110 12.47 16.22 -6.16
C CYS A 110 12.27 17.70 -5.85
N ILE A 111 12.99 18.26 -4.87
CA ILE A 111 12.96 19.70 -4.55
C ILE A 111 13.57 20.52 -5.69
N ILE A 112 14.73 20.12 -6.22
CA ILE A 112 15.41 20.82 -7.31
C ILE A 112 14.56 20.76 -8.59
N PHE A 113 14.07 19.57 -8.93
CA PHE A 113 13.32 19.33 -10.16
C PHE A 113 11.80 19.57 -10.02
N SER A 114 11.30 20.09 -8.90
CA SER A 114 9.87 20.34 -8.67
C SER A 114 9.23 21.16 -9.79
N ARG A 115 9.83 22.30 -10.17
CA ARG A 115 9.31 23.17 -11.23
C ARG A 115 9.37 22.53 -12.64
N PRO A 116 10.47 21.89 -13.08
CA PRO A 116 10.51 21.08 -14.29
C PRO A 116 9.46 19.99 -14.36
N ILE A 117 9.26 19.23 -13.28
CA ILE A 117 8.25 18.16 -13.19
C ILE A 117 6.85 18.74 -13.39
N LEU A 118 6.50 19.85 -12.71
CA LEU A 118 5.19 20.47 -12.82
C LEU A 118 4.97 21.11 -14.21
N LYS A 119 6.01 21.62 -14.86
CA LYS A 119 5.94 22.05 -16.25
C LYS A 119 5.66 20.91 -17.21
N LEU A 120 6.28 19.74 -16.98
CA LEU A 120 6.02 18.54 -17.78
C LEU A 120 4.58 18.05 -17.60
N LEU A 121 4.00 18.23 -16.41
CA LEU A 121 2.60 17.94 -16.11
C LEU A 121 1.63 19.03 -16.61
N GLN A 122 2.13 20.06 -17.33
CA GLN A 122 1.34 21.15 -17.91
C GLN A 122 0.48 21.90 -16.87
N VAL A 123 1.04 22.13 -15.69
CA VAL A 123 0.35 22.88 -14.62
C VAL A 123 0.15 24.32 -15.04
N ASP A 124 -1.07 24.85 -14.77
CA ASP A 124 -1.43 26.21 -15.08
C ASP A 124 -0.46 27.21 -14.41
N PRO A 125 0.04 28.22 -15.16
CA PRO A 125 0.93 29.25 -14.62
C PRO A 125 0.39 29.97 -13.39
N SER A 126 -0.93 30.13 -13.25
CA SER A 126 -1.59 30.86 -12.14
C SER A 126 -1.39 30.16 -10.78
N ILE A 127 -1.29 28.82 -10.77
CA ILE A 127 -1.11 28.02 -9.55
C ILE A 127 0.28 27.40 -9.44
N MET A 128 1.16 27.66 -10.42
CA MET A 128 2.49 27.05 -10.50
C MET A 128 3.32 27.27 -9.24
N ASP A 129 3.44 28.51 -8.79
CA ASP A 129 4.29 28.85 -7.63
C ASP A 129 3.74 28.26 -6.33
N LEU A 130 2.41 28.24 -6.17
CA LEU A 130 1.73 27.60 -5.06
C LEU A 130 2.04 26.08 -5.03
N THR A 131 1.90 25.44 -6.19
CA THR A 131 2.12 23.99 -6.35
C THR A 131 3.60 23.63 -6.13
N VAL A 132 4.55 24.43 -6.62
CA VAL A 132 5.99 24.25 -6.38
C VAL A 132 6.30 24.36 -4.89
N SER A 133 5.75 25.39 -4.21
CA SER A 133 5.98 25.60 -2.78
C SER A 133 5.48 24.40 -1.95
N TYR A 134 4.23 24.01 -2.18
CA TYR A 134 3.62 22.83 -1.53
C TYR A 134 4.44 21.57 -1.76
N MET A 135 4.78 21.27 -3.02
CA MET A 135 5.55 20.08 -3.41
C MET A 135 6.92 20.04 -2.73
N ARG A 136 7.62 21.18 -2.67
CA ARG A 136 8.94 21.25 -2.00
C ARG A 136 8.86 20.97 -0.51
N ILE A 137 7.84 21.49 0.18
CA ILE A 137 7.65 21.27 1.61
C ILE A 137 7.39 19.77 1.87
N ILE A 138 6.47 19.15 1.12
CA ILE A 138 6.18 17.73 1.26
C ILE A 138 7.42 16.88 0.98
N PHE A 139 8.21 17.20 -0.04
CA PHE A 139 9.41 16.42 -0.35
C PHE A 139 10.52 16.55 0.70
N LEU A 140 10.59 17.65 1.46
CA LEU A 140 11.43 17.71 2.66
C LEU A 140 11.05 16.63 3.69
N GLY A 141 9.78 16.27 3.74
CA GLY A 141 9.24 15.22 4.62
C GLY A 141 9.62 13.79 4.20
N LEU A 142 10.06 13.53 2.95
CA LEU A 142 10.32 12.17 2.46
C LEU A 142 11.27 11.34 3.34
N ILE A 143 12.20 11.97 4.02
CA ILE A 143 13.11 11.29 4.96
C ILE A 143 12.31 10.73 6.13
N PHE A 144 11.38 11.51 6.68
CA PHE A 144 10.53 11.08 7.80
C PHE A 144 9.52 10.03 7.35
N THR A 145 8.93 10.19 6.16
CA THR A 145 8.08 9.18 5.52
C THR A 145 8.82 7.84 5.40
N PHE A 146 10.08 7.86 4.91
CA PHE A 146 10.90 6.65 4.84
C PHE A 146 11.14 6.06 6.23
N LEU A 147 11.62 6.85 7.18
CA LEU A 147 11.96 6.37 8.54
C LEU A 147 10.74 5.77 9.24
N TYR A 148 9.58 6.42 9.15
CA TYR A 148 8.34 5.87 9.70
C TYR A 148 7.97 4.53 9.05
N ASN A 149 7.97 4.46 7.71
CA ASN A 149 7.66 3.22 6.99
C ASN A 149 8.67 2.11 7.29
N PHE A 150 9.95 2.47 7.42
CA PHE A 150 11.02 1.56 7.79
C PHE A 150 10.81 0.97 9.19
N PHE A 151 10.60 1.81 10.22
CA PHE A 151 10.37 1.35 11.58
C PHE A 151 9.07 0.54 11.70
N SER A 152 8.00 0.98 11.05
CA SER A 152 6.73 0.26 11.01
C SER A 152 6.89 -1.11 10.35
N SER A 153 7.60 -1.20 9.23
CA SER A 153 7.87 -2.46 8.54
C SER A 153 8.77 -3.39 9.34
N THR A 154 9.75 -2.82 10.05
CA THR A 154 10.63 -3.57 10.96
C THR A 154 9.84 -4.16 12.12
N LEU A 155 9.00 -3.37 12.80
CA LEU A 155 8.14 -3.85 13.89
C LEU A 155 7.19 -4.96 13.42
N ARG A 156 6.58 -4.78 12.23
CA ARG A 156 5.75 -5.82 11.61
C ARG A 156 6.53 -7.10 11.29
N ALA A 157 7.75 -6.99 10.79
CA ALA A 157 8.61 -8.15 10.56
C ALA A 157 8.93 -8.93 11.84
N LEU A 158 8.96 -8.23 12.99
CA LEU A 158 9.14 -8.81 14.34
C LEU A 158 7.81 -9.23 15.00
N GLY A 159 6.69 -9.22 14.26
CA GLY A 159 5.38 -9.65 14.73
C GLY A 159 4.58 -8.61 15.52
N ASP A 160 5.00 -7.33 15.51
CA ASP A 160 4.25 -6.24 16.16
C ASP A 160 3.54 -5.38 15.12
N SER A 161 2.24 -5.61 14.93
CA SER A 161 1.37 -4.80 14.07
C SER A 161 0.59 -3.73 14.83
N GLN A 162 0.54 -3.82 16.16
CA GLN A 162 -0.26 -2.91 17.00
C GLN A 162 0.46 -1.58 17.22
N THR A 163 1.75 -1.63 17.52
CA THR A 163 2.53 -0.42 17.82
C THR A 163 2.55 0.57 16.66
N PRO A 164 2.78 0.16 15.39
CA PRO A 164 2.65 1.05 14.24
C PRO A 164 1.28 1.70 14.11
N LEU A 165 0.20 0.96 14.43
CA LEU A 165 -1.16 1.52 14.42
C LEU A 165 -1.32 2.66 15.42
N TYR A 166 -0.84 2.50 16.68
CA TYR A 166 -0.94 3.55 17.68
C TYR A 166 -0.18 4.82 17.27
N PHE A 167 0.99 4.67 16.66
CA PHE A 167 1.75 5.81 16.16
C PHE A 167 1.07 6.48 14.97
N LEU A 168 0.45 5.71 14.09
CA LEU A 168 -0.32 6.25 12.98
C LEU A 168 -1.54 7.05 13.48
N ILE A 169 -2.28 6.53 14.45
CA ILE A 169 -3.41 7.25 15.06
C ILE A 169 -2.93 8.57 15.69
N ALA A 170 -1.86 8.53 16.49
CA ALA A 170 -1.31 9.73 17.10
C ALA A 170 -0.85 10.76 16.07
N SER A 171 -0.15 10.31 15.00
CA SER A 171 0.29 11.16 13.90
C SER A 171 -0.89 11.76 13.13
N SER A 172 -1.92 10.98 12.85
CA SER A 172 -3.12 11.46 12.14
C SER A 172 -3.86 12.53 12.94
N LEU A 173 -3.99 12.34 14.25
CA LEU A 173 -4.57 13.37 15.13
C LEU A 173 -3.72 14.64 15.14
N LEU A 174 -2.39 14.50 15.28
CA LEU A 174 -1.48 15.65 15.21
C LEU A 174 -1.56 16.38 13.87
N ASN A 175 -1.70 15.63 12.77
CA ASN A 175 -1.85 16.22 11.45
C ASN A 175 -3.16 17.03 11.34
N ILE A 176 -4.30 16.46 11.73
CA ILE A 176 -5.60 17.15 11.69
C ILE A 176 -5.56 18.43 12.53
N PHE A 177 -5.06 18.37 13.76
CA PHE A 177 -4.93 19.56 14.62
C PHE A 177 -3.94 20.57 14.05
N GLY A 178 -2.84 20.09 13.49
CA GLY A 178 -1.84 20.94 12.83
C GLY A 178 -2.42 21.64 11.59
N ASP A 179 -3.18 20.93 10.75
CA ASP A 179 -3.84 21.51 9.59
C ASP A 179 -4.78 22.65 10.00
N LEU A 180 -5.66 22.39 10.97
CA LEU A 180 -6.55 23.43 11.50
C LEU A 180 -5.76 24.62 12.06
N PHE A 181 -4.68 24.38 12.78
CA PHE A 181 -3.85 25.45 13.37
C PHE A 181 -3.11 26.25 12.28
N PHE A 182 -2.38 25.58 11.36
CA PHE A 182 -1.60 26.28 10.34
C PHE A 182 -2.48 26.95 9.29
N VAL A 183 -3.63 26.35 8.93
CA VAL A 183 -4.53 26.89 7.91
C VAL A 183 -5.43 27.98 8.47
N ILE A 184 -6.10 27.74 9.62
CA ILE A 184 -7.12 28.63 10.14
C ILE A 184 -6.48 29.74 10.99
N VAL A 185 -5.58 29.37 11.93
CA VAL A 185 -5.00 30.33 12.88
C VAL A 185 -3.86 31.11 12.22
N LEU A 186 -2.91 30.43 11.58
CA LEU A 186 -1.74 31.07 10.97
C LEU A 186 -1.97 31.49 9.51
N LYS A 187 -3.10 31.11 8.90
CA LYS A 187 -3.50 31.47 7.51
C LYS A 187 -2.42 31.15 6.45
N MET A 188 -1.71 30.05 6.63
CA MET A 188 -0.60 29.63 5.73
C MET A 188 -1.06 28.93 4.46
N GLY A 189 -2.36 28.78 4.24
CA GLY A 189 -2.93 28.14 3.06
C GLY A 189 -2.50 26.66 2.93
N SER A 190 -2.32 26.19 1.69
CA SER A 190 -1.87 24.81 1.40
C SER A 190 -0.48 24.49 1.96
N ASN A 191 0.40 25.48 2.06
CA ASN A 191 1.72 25.27 2.68
C ASN A 191 1.59 24.90 4.16
N GLY A 192 0.55 25.39 4.85
CA GLY A 192 0.22 25.03 6.23
C GLY A 192 -0.07 23.54 6.37
N CYS A 193 -0.89 22.96 5.48
CA CYS A 193 -1.15 21.53 5.44
C CYS A 193 0.14 20.72 5.16
N ALA A 194 0.96 21.16 4.21
CA ALA A 194 2.22 20.49 3.92
C ALA A 194 3.15 20.46 5.14
N ILE A 195 3.29 21.57 5.86
CA ILE A 195 4.09 21.68 7.08
C ILE A 195 3.53 20.76 8.18
N SER A 196 2.21 20.77 8.37
CA SER A 196 1.54 19.90 9.33
C SER A 196 1.82 18.44 9.07
N THR A 197 1.71 18.00 7.81
CA THR A 197 2.01 16.63 7.40
C THR A 197 3.45 16.24 7.73
N VAL A 198 4.42 17.09 7.36
CA VAL A 198 5.85 16.83 7.63
C VAL A 198 6.15 16.78 9.12
N ILE A 199 5.59 17.69 9.92
CA ILE A 199 5.74 17.69 11.38
C ILE A 199 5.13 16.43 11.99
N SER A 200 3.96 16.02 11.55
CA SER A 200 3.27 14.82 12.06
C SER A 200 4.05 13.54 11.74
N GLU A 201 4.62 13.42 10.54
CA GLU A 201 5.50 12.31 10.18
C GLU A 201 6.80 12.31 10.98
N MET A 202 7.41 13.47 11.19
CA MET A 202 8.59 13.63 12.04
C MET A 202 8.30 13.19 13.47
N MET A 203 7.18 13.64 14.07
CA MET A 203 6.78 13.23 15.42
C MET A 203 6.51 11.73 15.49
N CYS A 204 5.91 11.14 14.47
CA CYS A 204 5.70 9.70 14.38
C CYS A 204 7.04 8.94 14.40
N CYS A 205 8.06 9.41 13.67
CA CYS A 205 9.42 8.86 13.72
C CYS A 205 10.00 8.94 15.13
N VAL A 206 9.88 10.09 15.78
CA VAL A 206 10.37 10.29 17.16
C VAL A 206 9.68 9.30 18.11
N PHE A 207 8.37 9.13 18.03
CA PHE A 207 7.64 8.16 18.85
C PHE A 207 8.10 6.72 18.58
N CYS A 208 8.32 6.35 17.32
CA CYS A 208 8.88 5.05 16.96
C CYS A 208 10.26 4.82 17.59
N ILE A 209 11.16 5.79 17.48
CA ILE A 209 12.52 5.70 18.02
C ILE A 209 12.47 5.56 19.55
N ILE A 210 11.70 6.40 20.24
CA ILE A 210 11.56 6.35 21.71
C ILE A 210 11.01 4.98 22.15
N TYR A 211 9.99 4.48 21.47
CA TYR A 211 9.43 3.17 21.77
C TYR A 211 10.43 2.05 21.59
N ILE A 212 11.13 2.03 20.45
CA ILE A 212 12.15 1.04 20.11
C ILE A 212 13.24 1.04 21.19
N GLN A 213 13.75 2.22 21.55
CA GLN A 213 14.80 2.35 22.56
C GLN A 213 14.37 1.83 23.93
N LYS A 214 13.10 2.03 24.31
CA LYS A 214 12.61 1.66 25.66
C LYS A 214 12.08 0.23 25.74
N ARG A 215 11.49 -0.30 24.68
CA ARG A 215 10.66 -1.53 24.73
C ARG A 215 11.16 -2.69 23.85
N VAL A 216 12.01 -2.42 22.88
CA VAL A 216 12.43 -3.45 21.90
C VAL A 216 13.97 -3.58 21.97
N GLU A 217 14.45 -4.43 22.89
CA GLU A 217 15.91 -4.58 23.13
C GLU A 217 16.70 -4.95 21.87
N ILE A 218 16.11 -5.81 21.02
CA ILE A 218 16.73 -6.27 19.76
C ILE A 218 16.95 -5.10 18.79
N LEU A 219 16.20 -4.01 18.91
CA LEU A 219 16.22 -2.86 18.01
C LEU A 219 16.87 -1.62 18.65
N ARG A 220 17.39 -1.69 19.87
CA ARG A 220 18.03 -0.54 20.52
C ARG A 220 19.17 -0.02 19.67
N LEU A 221 19.00 1.20 19.16
CA LEU A 221 20.01 1.88 18.37
C LEU A 221 21.16 2.34 19.27
N GLY A 222 22.37 1.97 18.93
CA GLY A 222 23.58 2.38 19.63
C GLY A 222 24.78 2.40 18.67
N ARG A 223 25.92 2.94 19.08
CA ARG A 223 27.12 3.03 18.22
C ARG A 223 27.55 1.70 17.60
N LYS A 224 27.31 0.59 18.28
CA LYS A 224 27.58 -0.77 17.78
C LYS A 224 26.68 -1.21 16.59
N TRP A 225 25.65 -0.43 16.29
CA TRP A 225 24.63 -0.72 15.27
C TRP A 225 24.82 0.03 13.96
N LEU A 226 25.71 1.00 13.90
CA LEU A 226 26.03 1.71 12.67
C LEU A 226 26.98 0.86 11.81
N VAL A 227 26.49 -0.33 11.43
CA VAL A 227 27.24 -1.26 10.59
C VAL A 227 26.60 -1.28 9.20
N PHE A 228 27.43 -1.06 8.20
CA PHE A 228 27.03 -1.15 6.80
C PHE A 228 27.53 -2.45 6.18
N ASP A 229 26.61 -3.25 5.61
CA ASP A 229 26.93 -4.52 4.97
C ASP A 229 26.45 -4.49 3.50
N ASN A 230 27.39 -4.44 2.58
CA ASN A 230 27.12 -4.37 1.15
C ASN A 230 26.39 -5.61 0.61
N SER A 231 26.63 -6.79 1.18
CA SER A 231 25.94 -8.02 0.79
C SER A 231 24.45 -7.97 1.15
N LEU A 232 24.14 -7.47 2.36
CA LEU A 232 22.79 -7.27 2.82
C LEU A 232 22.09 -6.16 2.02
N LEU A 233 22.80 -5.08 1.71
CA LEU A 233 22.28 -4.00 0.87
C LEU A 233 21.85 -4.52 -0.52
N LYS A 234 22.73 -5.28 -1.20
CA LYS A 234 22.41 -5.86 -2.52
C LYS A 234 21.13 -6.70 -2.48
N LYS A 235 20.95 -7.53 -1.44
CA LYS A 235 19.73 -8.31 -1.24
C LYS A 235 18.52 -7.42 -1.00
N THR A 236 18.65 -6.41 -0.15
CA THR A 236 17.57 -5.45 0.13
C THR A 236 17.14 -4.70 -1.11
N ILE A 237 18.09 -4.20 -1.91
CA ILE A 237 17.79 -3.53 -3.18
C ILE A 237 17.09 -4.50 -4.15
N SER A 238 17.58 -5.74 -4.28
CA SER A 238 16.96 -6.73 -5.16
C SER A 238 15.50 -7.00 -4.78
N TYR A 239 15.23 -7.22 -3.50
CA TYR A 239 13.87 -7.46 -2.99
C TYR A 239 13.00 -6.20 -3.07
N GLY A 240 13.58 -5.06 -2.69
CA GLY A 240 12.88 -3.77 -2.71
C GLY A 240 12.53 -3.33 -4.13
N TRP A 241 13.45 -3.50 -5.08
CA TRP A 241 13.21 -3.16 -6.48
C TRP A 241 12.05 -3.98 -7.07
N VAL A 242 12.05 -5.29 -6.86
CA VAL A 242 10.97 -6.16 -7.36
C VAL A 242 9.63 -5.78 -6.73
N SER A 243 9.61 -5.47 -5.43
CA SER A 243 8.40 -5.02 -4.74
C SER A 243 7.92 -3.65 -5.25
N ALA A 244 8.83 -2.71 -5.49
CA ALA A 244 8.51 -1.41 -6.07
C ALA A 244 7.96 -1.54 -7.51
N MET A 245 8.59 -2.38 -8.34
CA MET A 245 8.12 -2.65 -9.70
C MET A 245 6.74 -3.31 -9.72
N GLN A 246 6.45 -4.21 -8.78
CA GLN A 246 5.11 -4.78 -8.63
C GLN A 246 4.07 -3.69 -8.37
N GLN A 247 4.33 -2.79 -7.44
CA GLN A 247 3.45 -1.68 -7.13
C GLN A 247 3.27 -0.72 -8.31
N ALA A 248 4.37 -0.38 -8.99
CA ALA A 248 4.34 0.47 -10.18
C ALA A 248 3.51 -0.17 -11.31
N THR A 249 3.65 -1.48 -11.54
CA THR A 249 2.85 -2.22 -12.52
C THR A 249 1.35 -2.11 -12.25
N VAL A 250 0.95 -2.24 -10.97
CA VAL A 250 -0.46 -2.09 -10.58
C VAL A 250 -0.96 -0.67 -10.87
N GLN A 251 -0.18 0.35 -10.55
CA GLN A 251 -0.56 1.75 -10.82
C GLN A 251 -0.64 2.07 -12.31
N LEU A 252 0.31 1.60 -13.11
CA LEU A 252 0.26 1.75 -14.56
C LEU A 252 -0.96 1.05 -15.16
N GLY A 253 -1.32 -0.13 -14.69
CA GLY A 253 -2.53 -0.83 -15.09
C GLY A 253 -3.80 -0.04 -14.76
N LYS A 254 -3.89 0.53 -13.54
CA LYS A 254 -5.02 1.40 -13.15
C LYS A 254 -5.13 2.62 -14.09
N ILE A 255 -4.02 3.27 -14.43
CA ILE A 255 -3.99 4.40 -15.38
C ILE A 255 -4.47 3.97 -16.77
N GLY A 256 -4.03 2.81 -17.27
CA GLY A 256 -4.47 2.26 -18.54
C GLY A 256 -5.98 2.01 -18.59
N ILE A 257 -6.55 1.41 -17.55
CA ILE A 257 -8.01 1.23 -17.46
C ILE A 257 -8.73 2.58 -17.37
N GLN A 258 -8.23 3.54 -16.58
CA GLN A 258 -8.83 4.87 -16.47
C GLN A 258 -8.86 5.59 -17.83
N ALA A 259 -7.81 5.46 -18.64
CA ALA A 259 -7.77 6.04 -19.98
C ALA A 259 -8.88 5.46 -20.88
N ILE A 260 -9.12 4.15 -20.80
CA ILE A 260 -10.23 3.49 -21.53
C ILE A 260 -11.59 3.97 -21.02
N VAL A 261 -11.77 4.04 -19.70
CA VAL A 261 -13.02 4.50 -19.07
C VAL A 261 -13.37 5.92 -19.49
N ASN A 262 -12.38 6.80 -19.64
CA ASN A 262 -12.61 8.19 -20.06
C ASN A 262 -13.19 8.28 -21.49
N THR A 263 -13.05 7.25 -22.32
CA THR A 263 -13.67 7.21 -23.65
C THR A 263 -15.14 6.76 -23.62
N MET A 264 -15.65 6.25 -22.46
CA MET A 264 -16.98 5.68 -22.34
C MET A 264 -18.07 6.70 -21.96
N GLY A 265 -17.71 7.96 -21.81
CA GLY A 265 -18.59 9.06 -21.42
C GLY A 265 -18.55 9.42 -19.94
N VAL A 266 -19.09 10.59 -19.63
CA VAL A 266 -18.95 11.23 -18.31
C VAL A 266 -19.66 10.43 -17.21
N SER A 267 -20.90 9.96 -17.47
CA SER A 267 -21.67 9.19 -16.48
C SER A 267 -20.99 7.87 -16.11
N VAL A 268 -20.42 7.16 -17.08
CA VAL A 268 -19.65 5.92 -16.85
C VAL A 268 -18.36 6.20 -16.09
N ALA A 269 -17.63 7.25 -16.47
CA ALA A 269 -16.40 7.64 -15.78
C ALA A 269 -16.67 8.03 -14.33
N ALA A 270 -17.75 8.76 -14.06
CA ALA A 270 -18.18 9.11 -12.72
C ALA A 270 -18.57 7.87 -11.90
N ALA A 271 -19.35 6.94 -12.48
CA ALA A 271 -19.70 5.68 -11.84
C ALA A 271 -18.45 4.86 -11.48
N PHE A 272 -17.50 4.74 -12.41
CA PHE A 272 -16.25 4.03 -12.20
C PHE A 272 -15.40 4.69 -11.08
N ALA A 273 -15.35 6.02 -11.04
CA ALA A 273 -14.64 6.73 -9.97
C ALA A 273 -15.24 6.45 -8.59
N VAL A 274 -16.56 6.43 -8.46
CA VAL A 274 -17.26 6.09 -7.21
C VAL A 274 -16.98 4.65 -6.82
N VAL A 275 -17.10 3.70 -7.75
CA VAL A 275 -16.83 2.28 -7.46
C VAL A 275 -15.37 2.07 -7.05
N ASN A 276 -14.40 2.74 -7.67
CA ASN A 276 -13.00 2.67 -7.24
C ASN A 276 -12.81 3.13 -5.78
N ARG A 277 -13.57 4.14 -5.33
CA ARG A 277 -13.54 4.54 -3.92
C ARG A 277 -14.09 3.45 -2.99
N ILE A 278 -15.16 2.79 -3.39
CA ILE A 278 -15.71 1.65 -2.65
C ILE A 278 -14.68 0.52 -2.63
N ASP A 279 -14.06 0.22 -3.77
CA ASP A 279 -13.04 -0.82 -3.90
C ASP A 279 -11.79 -0.55 -3.04
N ASP A 280 -11.33 0.69 -2.93
CA ASP A 280 -10.19 1.04 -2.08
C ASP A 280 -10.44 0.64 -0.61
N PHE A 281 -11.66 0.84 -0.10
CA PHE A 281 -12.05 0.35 1.23
C PHE A 281 -12.25 -1.17 1.26
N ALA A 282 -12.85 -1.72 0.24
CA ALA A 282 -13.20 -3.13 0.13
C ALA A 282 -11.96 -4.04 0.03
N TYR A 283 -10.95 -3.67 -0.77
CA TYR A 283 -9.73 -4.46 -0.94
C TYR A 283 -8.69 -4.28 0.18
N THR A 284 -8.80 -3.23 0.99
CA THR A 284 -7.85 -2.97 2.08
C THR A 284 -7.70 -4.16 3.03
N PRO A 285 -8.76 -4.83 3.53
CA PRO A 285 -8.59 -6.01 4.38
C PRO A 285 -7.94 -7.20 3.68
N GLU A 286 -8.28 -7.52 2.43
CA GLU A 286 -7.64 -8.60 1.67
C GLU A 286 -6.13 -8.38 1.53
N GLN A 287 -5.72 -7.18 1.13
CA GLN A 287 -4.29 -6.84 1.03
C GLN A 287 -3.57 -7.01 2.38
N ASN A 288 -4.22 -6.64 3.48
CA ASN A 288 -3.63 -6.75 4.81
C ASN A 288 -3.58 -8.19 5.33
N ILE A 289 -4.53 -9.05 4.94
CA ILE A 289 -4.42 -10.50 5.18
C ILE A 289 -3.18 -11.04 4.44
N GLY A 290 -2.99 -10.68 3.17
CA GLY A 290 -1.80 -11.03 2.40
C GLY A 290 -0.49 -10.54 3.03
N HIS A 291 -0.48 -9.32 3.61
CA HIS A 291 0.68 -8.80 4.35
C HIS A 291 0.93 -9.55 5.66
N ALA A 292 -0.12 -9.93 6.39
CA ALA A 292 0.00 -10.75 7.59
C ALA A 292 0.54 -12.15 7.25
N MET A 293 0.07 -12.74 6.16
CA MET A 293 0.62 -14.00 5.64
C MET A 293 2.09 -13.86 5.26
N THR A 294 2.49 -12.75 4.65
CA THR A 294 3.90 -12.47 4.31
C THR A 294 4.79 -12.52 5.55
N ALA A 295 4.40 -11.85 6.63
CA ALA A 295 5.15 -11.84 7.89
C ALA A 295 5.22 -13.23 8.53
N LEU A 296 4.09 -13.96 8.58
CA LEU A 296 4.01 -15.31 9.10
C LEU A 296 4.91 -16.26 8.31
N MET A 297 4.85 -16.23 6.97
CA MET A 297 5.66 -17.09 6.12
C MET A 297 7.15 -16.78 6.25
N ALA A 298 7.54 -15.50 6.30
CA ALA A 298 8.94 -15.10 6.43
C ALA A 298 9.56 -15.62 7.74
N GLN A 299 8.87 -15.47 8.87
CA GLN A 299 9.36 -15.94 10.15
C GLN A 299 9.42 -17.48 10.20
N ASN A 300 8.39 -18.19 9.74
CA ASN A 300 8.37 -19.66 9.76
C ASN A 300 9.37 -20.26 8.76
N LYS A 301 9.63 -19.59 7.63
CA LYS A 301 10.74 -19.96 6.72
C LYS A 301 12.09 -19.83 7.41
N GLY A 302 12.31 -18.73 8.12
CA GLY A 302 13.54 -18.55 8.89
C GLY A 302 13.76 -19.59 9.96
N ALA A 303 12.69 -19.98 10.66
CA ALA A 303 12.69 -21.04 11.68
C ALA A 303 12.73 -22.48 11.10
N ASN A 304 12.69 -22.63 9.78
CA ASN A 304 12.57 -23.92 9.06
C ASN A 304 11.32 -24.75 9.45
N GLU A 305 10.24 -24.06 9.85
CA GLU A 305 8.97 -24.64 10.29
C GLU A 305 8.04 -24.94 9.10
N LYS A 306 8.43 -25.92 8.26
CA LYS A 306 7.72 -26.28 7.03
C LYS A 306 6.23 -26.61 7.25
N LYS A 307 5.92 -27.35 8.34
CA LYS A 307 4.55 -27.73 8.69
C LYS A 307 3.70 -26.49 8.98
N ARG A 308 4.24 -25.56 9.77
CA ARG A 308 3.55 -24.31 10.09
C ARG A 308 3.36 -23.40 8.87
N MET A 309 4.29 -23.40 7.92
CA MET A 309 4.11 -22.67 6.66
C MET A 309 2.89 -23.19 5.88
N LYS A 310 2.69 -24.51 5.82
CA LYS A 310 1.52 -25.12 5.17
C LYS A 310 0.21 -24.81 5.88
N GLU A 311 0.20 -24.95 7.19
CA GLU A 311 -0.97 -24.63 8.03
C GLU A 311 -1.28 -23.13 7.95
N GLY A 312 -0.25 -22.28 7.99
CA GLY A 312 -0.37 -20.84 7.85
C GLY A 312 -0.96 -20.42 6.51
N PHE A 313 -0.51 -21.03 5.42
CA PHE A 313 -1.08 -20.80 4.11
C PHE A 313 -2.58 -21.19 4.06
N LYS A 314 -2.93 -22.38 4.58
CA LYS A 314 -4.34 -22.80 4.66
C LYS A 314 -5.20 -21.83 5.48
N CYS A 315 -4.74 -21.45 6.68
CA CYS A 315 -5.44 -20.50 7.53
C CYS A 315 -5.62 -19.15 6.87
N GLY A 316 -4.57 -18.65 6.20
CA GLY A 316 -4.63 -17.39 5.46
C GLY A 316 -5.61 -17.44 4.31
N MET A 317 -5.60 -18.51 3.51
CA MET A 317 -6.57 -18.72 2.42
C MET A 317 -8.02 -18.80 2.93
N VAL A 318 -8.25 -19.49 4.05
CA VAL A 318 -9.58 -19.54 4.67
C VAL A 318 -10.04 -18.14 5.08
N LEU A 319 -9.15 -17.33 5.67
CA LEU A 319 -9.48 -15.96 6.06
C LEU A 319 -9.78 -15.06 4.84
N GLU A 320 -8.98 -15.19 3.77
CA GLU A 320 -9.20 -14.49 2.50
C GLU A 320 -10.57 -14.85 1.89
N PHE A 321 -10.89 -16.15 1.80
CA PHE A 321 -12.17 -16.60 1.24
C PHE A 321 -13.36 -16.20 2.09
N ILE A 322 -13.26 -16.28 3.42
CA ILE A 322 -14.35 -15.80 4.31
C ILE A 322 -14.60 -14.32 4.06
N TYR A 323 -13.52 -13.52 3.99
CA TYR A 323 -13.66 -12.10 3.74
C TYR A 323 -14.19 -11.81 2.33
N GLY A 324 -13.71 -12.49 1.30
CA GLY A 324 -14.20 -12.36 -0.07
C GLY A 324 -15.70 -12.69 -0.21
N ILE A 325 -16.22 -13.70 0.52
CA ILE A 325 -17.64 -14.02 0.57
C ILE A 325 -18.44 -12.91 1.27
N ILE A 326 -17.91 -12.37 2.38
CA ILE A 326 -18.55 -11.24 3.08
C ILE A 326 -18.61 -10.03 2.15
N LEU A 327 -17.49 -9.73 1.48
CA LEU A 327 -17.38 -8.61 0.54
C LEU A 327 -18.35 -8.77 -0.64
N PHE A 328 -18.44 -9.97 -1.21
CA PHE A 328 -19.45 -10.31 -2.21
C PHE A 328 -20.86 -9.97 -1.72
N ALA A 329 -21.25 -10.48 -0.55
CA ALA A 329 -22.58 -10.26 -0.01
C ALA A 329 -22.87 -8.77 0.24
N VAL A 330 -21.93 -8.04 0.83
CA VAL A 330 -22.07 -6.61 1.10
C VAL A 330 -22.21 -5.80 -0.20
N CYS A 331 -21.27 -5.98 -1.14
CA CYS A 331 -21.27 -5.20 -2.38
C CYS A 331 -22.43 -5.57 -3.31
N PHE A 332 -22.89 -6.83 -3.32
CA PHE A 332 -24.03 -7.26 -4.13
C PHE A 332 -25.36 -6.74 -3.58
N ILE A 333 -25.59 -6.90 -2.26
CA ILE A 333 -26.85 -6.53 -1.61
C ILE A 333 -26.94 -5.01 -1.46
N LEU A 334 -25.86 -4.37 -1.01
CA LEU A 334 -25.84 -2.95 -0.72
C LEU A 334 -25.32 -2.09 -1.88
N ALA A 335 -25.27 -2.61 -3.12
CA ALA A 335 -24.72 -1.89 -4.26
C ALA A 335 -25.32 -0.47 -4.42
N ARG A 336 -26.66 -0.36 -4.39
CA ARG A 336 -27.35 0.94 -4.53
C ARG A 336 -27.13 1.86 -3.32
N PRO A 337 -27.30 1.43 -2.05
CA PRO A 337 -26.94 2.23 -0.89
C PRO A 337 -25.49 2.73 -0.89
N LEU A 338 -24.53 1.88 -1.28
CA LEU A 338 -23.11 2.27 -1.36
C LEU A 338 -22.89 3.37 -2.40
N MET A 339 -23.52 3.29 -3.58
CA MET A 339 -23.44 4.35 -4.59
C MET A 339 -24.07 5.66 -4.09
N LEU A 340 -25.21 5.59 -3.40
CA LEU A 340 -25.89 6.76 -2.84
C LEU A 340 -25.08 7.53 -1.79
N LEU A 341 -24.10 6.91 -1.16
CA LEU A 341 -23.19 7.61 -0.23
C LEU A 341 -22.33 8.65 -0.94
N PHE A 342 -22.06 8.48 -2.23
CA PHE A 342 -21.12 9.31 -2.98
C PHE A 342 -21.79 10.19 -4.03
N VAL A 343 -22.92 9.75 -4.63
CA VAL A 343 -23.53 10.44 -5.76
C VAL A 343 -25.07 10.36 -5.69
N LYS A 344 -25.75 11.41 -6.22
CA LYS A 344 -27.20 11.48 -6.28
C LYS A 344 -27.76 11.34 -7.70
N ASP A 345 -26.92 11.40 -8.72
CA ASP A 345 -27.29 11.27 -10.12
C ASP A 345 -27.70 9.82 -10.41
N GLU A 346 -28.94 9.64 -10.89
CA GLU A 346 -29.54 8.32 -11.06
C GLU A 346 -28.88 7.52 -12.19
N GLU A 347 -28.39 8.19 -13.25
CA GLU A 347 -27.71 7.52 -14.35
C GLU A 347 -26.35 6.96 -13.88
N VAL A 348 -25.61 7.74 -13.10
CA VAL A 348 -24.34 7.34 -12.49
C VAL A 348 -24.56 6.18 -11.52
N ILE A 349 -25.63 6.25 -10.70
CA ILE A 349 -26.00 5.17 -9.77
C ILE A 349 -26.31 3.88 -10.51
N LEU A 350 -27.07 3.93 -11.60
CA LEU A 350 -27.43 2.76 -12.41
C LEU A 350 -26.18 2.07 -12.97
N HIS A 351 -25.29 2.84 -13.58
CA HIS A 351 -24.00 2.32 -14.07
C HIS A 351 -23.15 1.71 -12.95
N GLY A 352 -23.04 2.42 -11.81
CA GLY A 352 -22.26 1.97 -10.67
C GLY A 352 -22.82 0.70 -10.02
N VAL A 353 -24.13 0.61 -9.86
CA VAL A 353 -24.80 -0.60 -9.31
C VAL A 353 -24.57 -1.80 -10.22
N LYS A 354 -24.69 -1.62 -11.54
CA LYS A 354 -24.46 -2.67 -12.53
C LYS A 354 -23.02 -3.18 -12.47
N TYR A 355 -22.06 -2.26 -12.44
CA TYR A 355 -20.64 -2.56 -12.28
C TYR A 355 -20.36 -3.28 -10.95
N LEU A 356 -20.82 -2.71 -9.83
CA LEU A 356 -20.52 -3.22 -8.49
C LEU A 356 -21.11 -4.62 -8.27
N ARG A 357 -22.31 -4.89 -8.77
CA ARG A 357 -22.92 -6.23 -8.71
C ARG A 357 -22.15 -7.25 -9.52
N LEU A 358 -21.69 -6.90 -10.73
CA LEU A 358 -20.91 -7.81 -11.56
C LEU A 358 -19.56 -8.12 -10.94
N ILE A 359 -18.83 -7.11 -10.46
CA ILE A 359 -17.50 -7.32 -9.90
C ILE A 359 -17.57 -8.05 -8.55
N SER A 360 -18.66 -7.91 -7.80
CA SER A 360 -18.82 -8.57 -6.51
C SER A 360 -18.71 -10.09 -6.60
N PHE A 361 -19.21 -10.72 -7.65
CA PHE A 361 -19.04 -12.17 -7.89
C PHE A 361 -17.58 -12.58 -8.05
N MET A 362 -16.72 -11.64 -8.39
CA MET A 362 -15.31 -11.90 -8.70
C MET A 362 -14.39 -11.68 -7.50
N TYR A 363 -14.86 -11.11 -6.37
CA TYR A 363 -14.01 -10.78 -5.21
C TYR A 363 -13.31 -12.00 -4.58
N ILE A 364 -13.80 -13.20 -4.84
CA ILE A 364 -13.13 -14.42 -4.43
C ILE A 364 -11.79 -14.65 -5.17
N LEU A 365 -11.63 -14.07 -6.36
CA LEU A 365 -10.40 -14.21 -7.16
C LEU A 365 -9.27 -13.35 -6.62
N PRO A 366 -9.45 -12.03 -6.33
CA PRO A 366 -8.43 -11.24 -5.64
C PRO A 366 -8.12 -11.79 -4.25
N ALA A 367 -9.10 -12.31 -3.49
CA ALA A 367 -8.85 -12.99 -2.24
C ALA A 367 -7.87 -14.17 -2.42
N ALA A 368 -8.10 -15.01 -3.43
CA ALA A 368 -7.20 -16.12 -3.74
C ALA A 368 -5.80 -15.63 -4.13
N THR A 369 -5.70 -14.65 -5.04
CA THR A 369 -4.40 -14.14 -5.51
C THR A 369 -3.64 -13.38 -4.42
N ASN A 370 -4.29 -12.60 -3.56
CA ASN A 370 -3.66 -11.92 -2.44
C ASN A 370 -3.05 -12.93 -1.44
N GLY A 371 -3.75 -14.01 -1.12
CA GLY A 371 -3.24 -15.09 -0.28
C GLY A 371 -2.03 -15.78 -0.90
N ILE A 372 -2.08 -16.11 -2.20
CA ILE A 372 -0.96 -16.71 -2.94
C ILE A 372 0.24 -15.76 -2.98
N GLN A 373 0.02 -14.49 -3.27
CA GLN A 373 1.08 -13.48 -3.25
C GLN A 373 1.67 -13.28 -1.84
N GLY A 374 0.83 -13.31 -0.80
CA GLY A 374 1.29 -13.28 0.59
C GLY A 374 2.26 -14.42 0.90
N TYR A 375 1.94 -15.62 0.42
CA TYR A 375 2.82 -16.78 0.52
C TYR A 375 4.16 -16.57 -0.21
N PHE A 376 4.13 -16.24 -1.52
CA PHE A 376 5.35 -16.07 -2.31
C PHE A 376 6.22 -14.92 -1.81
N ARG A 377 5.64 -13.81 -1.39
CA ARG A 377 6.39 -12.70 -0.75
C ARG A 377 7.08 -13.19 0.51
N GLY A 378 6.36 -13.89 1.38
CA GLY A 378 6.92 -14.37 2.65
C GLY A 378 8.05 -15.39 2.48
N ILE A 379 7.98 -16.25 1.47
CA ILE A 379 9.10 -17.15 1.15
C ILE A 379 10.23 -16.46 0.36
N GLY A 380 10.07 -15.18 0.01
CA GLY A 380 11.09 -14.39 -0.69
C GLY A 380 11.14 -14.62 -2.21
N ASP A 381 10.14 -15.25 -2.80
CA ASP A 381 10.04 -15.43 -4.26
C ASP A 381 9.23 -14.31 -4.91
N LEU A 382 9.77 -13.09 -4.81
CA LEU A 382 9.13 -11.87 -5.27
C LEU A 382 9.01 -11.77 -6.80
N LYS A 383 9.80 -12.55 -7.54
CA LYS A 383 9.72 -12.56 -9.01
C LYS A 383 8.37 -13.10 -9.48
N ILE A 384 7.83 -14.08 -8.78
CA ILE A 384 6.51 -14.64 -9.09
C ILE A 384 5.44 -13.57 -8.88
N THR A 385 5.49 -12.83 -7.78
CA THR A 385 4.50 -11.79 -7.49
C THR A 385 4.57 -10.63 -8.49
N LEU A 386 5.75 -10.26 -8.96
CA LEU A 386 5.91 -9.26 -10.00
C LEU A 386 5.34 -9.76 -11.35
N LEU A 387 5.73 -10.96 -11.77
CA LEU A 387 5.28 -11.56 -13.03
C LEU A 387 3.76 -11.69 -13.08
N SER A 388 3.16 -12.20 -12.01
CA SER A 388 1.72 -12.40 -11.93
C SER A 388 0.95 -11.07 -11.93
N SER A 389 1.47 -10.04 -11.25
CA SER A 389 0.88 -8.70 -11.29
C SER A 389 0.99 -8.07 -12.68
N PHE A 390 2.11 -8.29 -13.38
CA PHE A 390 2.28 -7.84 -14.75
C PHE A 390 1.30 -8.51 -15.71
N ILE A 391 1.12 -9.83 -15.58
CA ILE A 391 0.12 -10.59 -16.37
C ILE A 391 -1.28 -10.08 -16.07
N ASN A 392 -1.63 -9.91 -14.79
CA ASN A 392 -2.94 -9.41 -14.39
C ASN A 392 -3.26 -8.06 -15.04
N MET A 393 -2.39 -7.07 -14.87
CA MET A 393 -2.63 -5.72 -15.37
C MET A 393 -2.54 -5.65 -16.90
N GLY A 394 -1.60 -6.37 -17.50
CA GLY A 394 -1.48 -6.46 -18.95
C GLY A 394 -2.72 -7.07 -19.60
N VAL A 395 -3.19 -8.21 -19.08
CA VAL A 395 -4.40 -8.87 -19.58
C VAL A 395 -5.63 -7.99 -19.39
N ARG A 396 -5.78 -7.30 -18.25
CA ARG A 396 -6.90 -6.35 -18.02
C ARG A 396 -6.95 -5.28 -19.11
N VAL A 397 -5.84 -4.60 -19.35
CA VAL A 397 -5.80 -3.50 -20.34
C VAL A 397 -6.03 -4.05 -21.74
N ILE A 398 -5.34 -5.14 -22.12
CA ILE A 398 -5.46 -5.76 -23.45
C ILE A 398 -6.90 -6.25 -23.71
N THR A 399 -7.60 -6.80 -22.73
CA THR A 399 -8.97 -7.26 -22.89
C THR A 399 -9.99 -6.13 -22.81
N ALA A 400 -9.77 -5.08 -22.04
CA ALA A 400 -10.65 -3.93 -21.97
C ALA A 400 -10.76 -3.19 -23.31
N ILE A 401 -9.63 -3.07 -24.06
CA ILE A 401 -9.58 -2.37 -25.34
C ILE A 401 -10.62 -2.93 -26.33
N PRO A 402 -10.58 -4.20 -26.74
CA PRO A 402 -11.56 -4.73 -27.69
C PRO A 402 -12.98 -4.76 -27.15
N LEU A 403 -13.19 -5.03 -25.87
CA LEU A 403 -14.52 -5.06 -25.27
C LEU A 403 -15.21 -3.69 -25.32
N VAL A 404 -14.46 -2.61 -25.07
CA VAL A 404 -15.01 -1.25 -25.07
C VAL A 404 -14.99 -0.64 -26.47
N LEU A 405 -13.82 -0.63 -27.16
CA LEU A 405 -13.62 0.16 -28.37
C LEU A 405 -14.09 -0.57 -29.63
N VAL A 406 -14.12 -1.92 -29.67
CA VAL A 406 -14.51 -2.68 -30.85
C VAL A 406 -15.93 -3.22 -30.69
N MET A 407 -16.24 -3.85 -29.55
CA MET A 407 -17.54 -4.48 -29.32
C MET A 407 -18.58 -3.50 -28.75
N GLY A 408 -18.18 -2.32 -28.29
CA GLY A 408 -19.09 -1.31 -27.75
C GLY A 408 -19.81 -1.76 -26.47
N ILE A 409 -19.23 -2.70 -25.72
CA ILE A 409 -19.81 -3.15 -24.45
C ILE A 409 -19.69 -2.00 -23.45
N GLY A 410 -20.80 -1.72 -22.76
CA GLY A 410 -20.87 -0.67 -21.76
C GLY A 410 -19.98 -0.93 -20.54
N ILE A 411 -20.39 -0.42 -19.39
CA ILE A 411 -19.60 -0.49 -18.15
C ILE A 411 -19.25 -1.93 -17.72
N GLU A 412 -19.99 -2.93 -18.20
CA GLU A 412 -19.73 -4.35 -17.94
C GLU A 412 -18.42 -4.87 -18.53
N ALA A 413 -17.89 -4.21 -19.57
CA ALA A 413 -16.60 -4.55 -20.14
C ALA A 413 -15.47 -4.51 -19.10
N LEU A 414 -15.59 -3.62 -18.11
CA LEU A 414 -14.57 -3.43 -17.08
C LEU A 414 -14.49 -4.64 -16.12
N PRO A 415 -15.58 -5.09 -15.46
CA PRO A 415 -15.55 -6.31 -14.67
C PRO A 415 -15.08 -7.53 -15.47
N LEU A 416 -15.49 -7.68 -16.72
CA LEU A 416 -15.05 -8.78 -17.59
C LEU A 416 -13.53 -8.74 -17.86
N SER A 417 -12.97 -7.55 -18.07
CA SER A 417 -11.53 -7.39 -18.22
C SER A 417 -10.76 -7.72 -16.92
N TYR A 418 -11.35 -7.38 -15.76
CA TYR A 418 -10.80 -7.72 -14.46
C TYR A 418 -10.82 -9.23 -14.21
N LEU A 419 -11.94 -9.90 -14.59
CA LEU A 419 -12.04 -11.35 -14.55
C LEU A 419 -10.91 -12.01 -15.36
N ALA A 420 -10.72 -11.57 -16.60
CA ALA A 420 -9.66 -12.08 -17.47
C ALA A 420 -8.26 -11.88 -16.83
N GLY A 421 -8.02 -10.72 -16.23
CA GLY A 421 -6.77 -10.42 -15.54
C GLY A 421 -6.51 -11.35 -14.35
N TRP A 422 -7.50 -11.57 -13.49
CA TRP A 422 -7.37 -12.49 -12.34
C TRP A 422 -7.22 -13.95 -12.78
N ILE A 423 -7.93 -14.40 -13.81
CA ILE A 423 -7.77 -15.75 -14.36
C ILE A 423 -6.34 -15.90 -14.91
N GLY A 424 -5.84 -14.94 -15.69
CA GLY A 424 -4.48 -14.95 -16.21
C GLY A 424 -3.43 -15.03 -15.09
N MET A 425 -3.63 -14.28 -14.02
CA MET A 425 -2.80 -14.29 -12.83
C MET A 425 -2.81 -15.66 -12.14
N LEU A 426 -3.97 -16.26 -11.92
CA LEU A 426 -4.11 -17.58 -11.30
C LEU A 426 -3.47 -18.68 -12.16
N ILE A 427 -3.60 -18.61 -13.49
CA ILE A 427 -2.94 -19.55 -14.41
C ILE A 427 -1.41 -19.49 -14.23
N ALA A 428 -0.85 -18.32 -14.00
CA ALA A 428 0.58 -18.16 -13.78
C ALA A 428 1.02 -18.64 -12.37
N GLU A 429 0.23 -18.36 -11.33
CA GLU A 429 0.59 -18.60 -9.94
C GLU A 429 0.34 -20.05 -9.48
N LEU A 430 -0.78 -20.66 -9.86
CA LEU A 430 -1.19 -21.97 -9.34
C LEU A 430 -0.18 -23.11 -9.64
N PRO A 431 0.36 -23.25 -10.87
CA PRO A 431 1.36 -24.28 -11.15
C PRO A 431 2.62 -24.13 -10.29
N LEU A 432 3.06 -22.87 -10.11
CA LEU A 432 4.23 -22.55 -9.30
C LEU A 432 3.97 -22.81 -7.80
N LEU A 433 2.77 -22.47 -7.33
CA LEU A 433 2.32 -22.76 -5.98
C LEU A 433 2.30 -24.27 -5.71
N ILE A 434 1.69 -25.05 -6.58
CA ILE A 434 1.61 -26.52 -6.44
C ILE A 434 3.01 -27.13 -6.42
N ARG A 435 3.89 -26.69 -7.30
CA ARG A 435 5.29 -27.16 -7.35
C ARG A 435 6.01 -26.84 -6.04
N ASN A 436 5.89 -25.60 -5.56
CA ASN A 436 6.55 -25.14 -4.33
C ASN A 436 5.98 -25.86 -3.09
N TYR A 437 4.65 -25.96 -3.02
CA TYR A 437 3.97 -26.64 -1.92
C TYR A 437 4.34 -28.13 -1.80
N ARG A 438 4.54 -28.82 -2.93
CA ARG A 438 5.04 -30.20 -2.97
C ARG A 438 6.50 -30.30 -2.53
N SER A 439 7.35 -29.33 -2.85
CA SER A 439 8.75 -29.32 -2.44
C SER A 439 8.92 -29.13 -0.93
N ILE A 440 8.00 -28.41 -0.28
CA ILE A 440 7.96 -28.26 1.17
C ILE A 440 7.45 -29.57 1.84
N ALA A 441 6.77 -30.43 1.08
CA ALA A 441 6.23 -31.69 1.59
C ALA A 441 7.30 -32.81 1.70
N LYS A 442 8.34 -32.71 0.91
CA LYS A 442 9.55 -33.53 0.98
C LYS A 442 10.56 -32.88 1.93
#